data_3f092040df8d37bd8ddc9e3111d0df45
#
_entry.id   3f092040df8d37bd8ddc9e3111d0df45
#
_cell.length_a   1.000
_cell.length_b   1.000
_cell.length_c   1.000
_cell.angle_alpha   90.00
_cell.angle_beta   90.00
_cell.angle_gamma   90.00
#
_symmetry.space_group_name_H-M   'P 1'
#
loop_
_entity.id
_entity.type
_entity.pdbx_description
1 polymer ?
#
loop_
_entity_poly.entity_id
_entity_poly.type
_entity_poly.pdbx_seq_one_letter_code
_entity_poly.pdbx_strand_id
1 'polypeptide(L)'
;MAKAKFERTKPHVNIGTIGHIDHGKTTLTAAITKVLHDKYPDLNPFTPFDEIDKAPEERQRGITISIAHVEYQTEARHYAHVDCPGHADYIKNMITGAAQMDGAILVVAATDGPMPQTREHVLLARQVGVPALVVALNKCDMVDDEELIELVEMEVRELLSEYEFPGDDIPVVRVAAFPALNGDEKWGATVLELMDAVDSYIPTPERDTDKPFLMPVEDVFTITGRGTVITGRIERGIVKVNEEVEIIGIRDTSQKTTVTGVEMFRKLLDEGQAGENVGLLLRGTKREDVERGMVVIKPGTTTPHTNFEASVYILSKEEGGRHTPFFNNYRPQFYFRTTDVTGVVTLPEGTEMVMPGDNTEMSVELIQPIAMEEGLRFAIREGGRTVGAGRVTKITK
;
A
#
# COMPACT_ATOMS: atom_id res chain seq x y z
N MET A 1 23.23 16.22 16.67
CA MET A 1 23.32 16.87 15.36
C MET A 1 21.93 17.36 14.97
N ALA A 2 21.82 18.54 14.35
CA ALA A 2 20.53 19.00 13.81
C ALA A 2 20.12 18.07 12.66
N LYS A 3 18.82 17.68 12.60
CA LYS A 3 18.32 16.90 11.48
C LYS A 3 18.37 17.73 10.20
N ALA A 4 18.70 17.11 9.07
CA ALA A 4 18.66 17.76 7.77
C ALA A 4 17.21 18.17 7.42
N LYS A 5 17.07 19.23 6.63
CA LYS A 5 15.80 19.66 6.08
C LYS A 5 15.57 18.94 4.75
N PHE A 6 14.34 18.48 4.51
CA PHE A 6 13.96 17.90 3.24
C PHE A 6 13.72 19.00 2.20
N GLU A 7 14.25 18.82 1.01
CA GLU A 7 14.05 19.74 -0.12
C GLU A 7 13.32 19.01 -1.26
N ARG A 8 12.20 19.56 -1.72
CA ARG A 8 11.39 19.04 -2.82
C ARG A 8 11.96 19.46 -4.16
N THR A 9 13.01 18.78 -4.62
CA THR A 9 13.71 19.09 -5.89
C THR A 9 13.21 18.27 -7.07
N LYS A 10 12.48 17.16 -6.82
CA LYS A 10 11.97 16.22 -7.82
C LYS A 10 10.53 15.81 -7.51
N PRO A 11 9.76 15.37 -8.53
CA PRO A 11 8.46 14.75 -8.28
C PRO A 11 8.58 13.57 -7.29
N HIS A 12 7.68 13.51 -6.31
CA HIS A 12 7.63 12.44 -5.32
C HIS A 12 6.62 11.39 -5.76
N VAL A 13 7.05 10.12 -5.78
CA VAL A 13 6.24 8.96 -6.18
C VAL A 13 6.36 7.87 -5.11
N ASN A 14 5.22 7.33 -4.68
CA ASN A 14 5.18 6.16 -3.82
C ASN A 14 5.11 4.92 -4.70
N ILE A 15 6.17 4.12 -4.69
CA ILE A 15 6.25 2.83 -5.38
C ILE A 15 6.29 1.72 -4.34
N GLY A 16 5.88 0.51 -4.70
CA GLY A 16 6.04 -0.60 -3.78
C GLY A 16 6.23 -1.93 -4.49
N THR A 17 6.78 -2.90 -3.76
CA THR A 17 6.91 -4.28 -4.21
C THR A 17 5.74 -5.11 -3.73
N ILE A 18 5.10 -5.82 -4.67
CA ILE A 18 4.02 -6.79 -4.43
C ILE A 18 4.36 -8.12 -5.10
N GLY A 19 3.72 -9.20 -4.69
CA GLY A 19 3.95 -10.53 -5.25
C GLY A 19 4.05 -11.61 -4.17
N HIS A 20 4.24 -12.85 -4.61
CA HIS A 20 4.25 -14.02 -3.75
C HIS A 20 5.40 -14.01 -2.72
N ILE A 21 5.23 -14.75 -1.63
CA ILE A 21 6.31 -15.03 -0.67
C ILE A 21 7.49 -15.69 -1.43
N ASP A 22 8.72 -15.45 -0.98
CA ASP A 22 9.95 -15.99 -1.52
C ASP A 22 10.27 -15.64 -3.00
N HIS A 23 9.48 -14.80 -3.66
CA HIS A 23 9.79 -14.26 -4.98
C HIS A 23 10.89 -13.17 -4.98
N GLY A 24 11.36 -12.76 -3.78
CA GLY A 24 12.51 -11.86 -3.62
C GLY A 24 12.18 -10.37 -3.59
N LYS A 25 10.99 -9.96 -3.13
CA LYS A 25 10.58 -8.55 -3.00
C LYS A 25 11.55 -7.72 -2.18
N THR A 26 11.81 -8.10 -0.93
CA THR A 26 12.73 -7.40 -0.02
C THR A 26 14.17 -7.43 -0.54
N THR A 27 14.60 -8.55 -1.15
CA THR A 27 15.91 -8.63 -1.80
C THR A 27 16.02 -7.65 -2.96
N LEU A 28 14.97 -7.53 -3.79
CA LEU A 28 14.92 -6.55 -4.88
C LEU A 28 14.94 -5.12 -4.36
N THR A 29 14.18 -4.83 -3.30
CA THR A 29 14.20 -3.52 -2.64
C THR A 29 15.62 -3.16 -2.17
N ALA A 30 16.32 -4.08 -1.52
CA ALA A 30 17.72 -3.89 -1.12
C ALA A 30 18.66 -3.72 -2.33
N ALA A 31 18.47 -4.51 -3.40
CA ALA A 31 19.25 -4.41 -4.63
C ALA A 31 19.07 -3.06 -5.33
N ILE A 32 17.84 -2.53 -5.39
CA ILE A 32 17.54 -1.18 -5.92
C ILE A 32 18.34 -0.14 -5.15
N THR A 33 18.28 -0.15 -3.81
CA THR A 33 19.03 0.83 -3.01
C THR A 33 20.53 0.71 -3.19
N LYS A 34 21.07 -0.52 -3.33
CA LYS A 34 22.50 -0.78 -3.57
C LYS A 34 22.95 -0.21 -4.91
N VAL A 35 22.24 -0.58 -5.98
CA VAL A 35 22.61 -0.19 -7.35
C VAL A 35 22.46 1.32 -7.55
N LEU A 36 21.43 1.95 -6.98
CA LEU A 36 21.28 3.40 -7.01
C LEU A 36 22.31 4.12 -6.15
N HIS A 37 22.71 3.55 -5.00
CA HIS A 37 23.83 4.05 -4.21
C HIS A 37 25.14 4.01 -5.00
N ASP A 38 25.45 2.92 -5.65
CA ASP A 38 26.67 2.77 -6.44
C ASP A 38 26.72 3.77 -7.62
N LYS A 39 25.58 4.03 -8.26
CA LYS A 39 25.46 4.98 -9.38
C LYS A 39 25.40 6.44 -8.91
N TYR A 40 24.72 6.73 -7.80
CA TYR A 40 24.48 8.08 -7.27
C TYR A 40 24.67 8.13 -5.74
N PRO A 41 25.92 7.98 -5.25
CA PRO A 41 26.20 7.82 -3.82
C PRO A 41 25.80 9.03 -2.96
N ASP A 42 25.88 10.24 -3.51
CA ASP A 42 25.50 11.46 -2.81
C ASP A 42 23.98 11.62 -2.62
N LEU A 43 23.18 10.94 -3.44
CA LEU A 43 21.71 11.03 -3.42
C LEU A 43 21.08 9.89 -2.65
N ASN A 44 21.71 8.71 -2.64
CA ASN A 44 21.09 7.48 -2.16
C ASN A 44 21.92 6.82 -1.07
N PRO A 45 21.41 6.74 0.17
CA PRO A 45 22.01 5.83 1.16
C PRO A 45 21.70 4.39 0.77
N PHE A 46 22.66 3.50 0.91
CA PHE A 46 22.41 2.07 0.80
C PHE A 46 21.63 1.58 2.03
N THR A 47 20.52 0.86 1.80
CA THR A 47 19.73 0.22 2.85
C THR A 47 19.87 -1.30 2.70
N PRO A 48 20.65 -1.97 3.57
CA PRO A 48 20.84 -3.41 3.50
C PRO A 48 19.55 -4.16 3.86
N PHE A 49 19.47 -5.42 3.44
CA PHE A 49 18.30 -6.29 3.67
C PHE A 49 17.85 -6.30 5.15
N ASP A 50 18.81 -6.44 6.08
CA ASP A 50 18.55 -6.49 7.53
C ASP A 50 18.03 -5.17 8.13
N GLU A 51 18.15 -4.07 7.39
CA GLU A 51 17.58 -2.79 7.76
C GLU A 51 16.20 -2.54 7.17
N ILE A 52 15.76 -3.37 6.21
CA ILE A 52 14.40 -3.41 5.69
C ILE A 52 13.56 -4.29 6.60
N ASP A 53 13.89 -5.58 6.69
CA ASP A 53 13.27 -6.55 7.63
C ASP A 53 13.94 -6.45 9.02
N LYS A 54 13.45 -5.53 9.85
CA LYS A 54 14.09 -5.18 11.14
C LYS A 54 13.63 -6.02 12.31
N ALA A 55 12.39 -6.49 12.28
CA ALA A 55 11.81 -7.18 13.42
C ALA A 55 12.53 -8.52 13.67
N PRO A 56 12.80 -8.88 14.94
CA PRO A 56 13.42 -10.17 15.25
C PRO A 56 12.65 -11.36 14.69
N GLU A 57 11.32 -11.25 14.63
CA GLU A 57 10.43 -12.28 14.11
C GLU A 57 10.55 -12.41 12.57
N GLU A 58 10.69 -11.29 11.85
CA GLU A 58 10.96 -11.28 10.40
C GLU A 58 12.27 -11.97 10.07
N ARG A 59 13.34 -11.64 10.81
CA ARG A 59 14.66 -12.26 10.64
C ARG A 59 14.67 -13.75 10.98
N GLN A 60 13.94 -14.16 12.01
CA GLN A 60 13.86 -15.56 12.43
C GLN A 60 13.09 -16.42 11.43
N ARG A 61 12.03 -15.87 10.84
CA ARG A 61 11.17 -16.57 9.88
C ARG A 61 11.62 -16.42 8.44
N GLY A 62 12.48 -15.43 8.14
CA GLY A 62 12.91 -15.10 6.78
C GLY A 62 11.78 -14.52 5.90
N ILE A 63 10.77 -13.91 6.51
CA ILE A 63 9.60 -13.35 5.81
C ILE A 63 9.29 -11.94 6.31
N THR A 64 8.88 -11.06 5.41
CA THR A 64 8.39 -9.72 5.76
C THR A 64 7.00 -9.81 6.38
N ILE A 65 6.82 -9.23 7.55
CA ILE A 65 5.56 -9.18 8.32
C ILE A 65 4.95 -7.80 8.25
N SER A 66 5.78 -6.79 8.54
CA SER A 66 5.38 -5.39 8.59
C SER A 66 5.73 -4.67 7.30
N ILE A 67 5.02 -3.58 7.02
CA ILE A 67 5.37 -2.69 5.91
C ILE A 67 6.68 -1.99 6.25
N ALA A 68 7.64 -2.00 5.33
CA ALA A 68 8.85 -1.22 5.43
C ALA A 68 8.85 -0.08 4.41
N HIS A 69 9.34 1.09 4.82
CA HIS A 69 9.49 2.25 3.95
C HIS A 69 10.96 2.55 3.73
N VAL A 70 11.36 2.64 2.47
CA VAL A 70 12.73 2.94 2.05
C VAL A 70 12.71 4.14 1.11
N GLU A 71 13.71 5.03 1.23
CA GLU A 71 13.86 6.22 0.39
C GLU A 71 14.99 6.01 -0.62
N TYR A 72 14.75 6.38 -1.87
CA TYR A 72 15.80 6.50 -2.89
C TYR A 72 15.39 7.46 -4.02
N GLN A 73 16.33 7.79 -4.88
CA GLN A 73 16.13 8.72 -5.99
C GLN A 73 16.79 8.20 -7.27
N THR A 74 16.11 8.44 -8.39
CA THR A 74 16.72 8.43 -9.72
C THR A 74 17.09 9.87 -10.13
N GLU A 75 17.57 10.07 -11.35
CA GLU A 75 17.75 11.43 -11.87
C GLU A 75 16.41 12.17 -12.00
N ALA A 76 15.33 11.45 -12.34
CA ALA A 76 14.02 12.01 -12.64
C ALA A 76 13.14 12.21 -11.41
N ARG A 77 13.20 11.31 -10.42
CA ARG A 77 12.19 11.20 -9.36
C ARG A 77 12.77 10.89 -7.99
N HIS A 78 12.03 11.28 -6.97
CA HIS A 78 12.22 10.87 -5.58
C HIS A 78 11.18 9.82 -5.22
N TYR A 79 11.61 8.68 -4.68
CA TYR A 79 10.74 7.56 -4.36
C TYR A 79 10.65 7.29 -2.86
N ALA A 80 9.42 7.12 -2.37
CA ALA A 80 9.16 6.37 -1.16
C ALA A 80 8.77 4.95 -1.58
N HIS A 81 9.59 3.97 -1.24
CA HIS A 81 9.36 2.57 -1.56
C HIS A 81 8.71 1.86 -0.39
N VAL A 82 7.60 1.19 -0.66
CA VAL A 82 6.80 0.43 0.30
C VAL A 82 7.07 -1.05 0.05
N ASP A 83 7.85 -1.69 0.90
CA ASP A 83 8.05 -3.14 0.83
C ASP A 83 6.91 -3.87 1.54
N CYS A 84 6.11 -4.63 0.78
CA CYS A 84 4.92 -5.30 1.28
C CYS A 84 5.18 -6.76 1.62
N PRO A 85 4.55 -7.28 2.70
CA PRO A 85 4.61 -8.71 3.00
C PRO A 85 3.98 -9.54 1.87
N GLY A 86 4.55 -10.73 1.62
CA GLY A 86 4.06 -11.67 0.60
C GLY A 86 3.18 -12.79 1.15
N HIS A 87 3.19 -13.01 2.46
CA HIS A 87 2.47 -14.13 3.09
C HIS A 87 0.99 -13.80 3.31
N ALA A 88 0.11 -14.76 3.06
CA ALA A 88 -1.35 -14.61 3.18
C ALA A 88 -1.80 -14.14 4.58
N ASP A 89 -1.11 -14.53 5.64
CA ASP A 89 -1.45 -14.13 7.03
C ASP A 89 -1.29 -12.62 7.25
N TYR A 90 -0.47 -11.93 6.42
CA TYR A 90 -0.19 -10.50 6.57
C TYR A 90 -0.83 -9.64 5.49
N ILE A 91 -1.84 -10.18 4.81
CA ILE A 91 -2.55 -9.49 3.73
C ILE A 91 -3.14 -8.13 4.14
N LYS A 92 -3.49 -7.96 5.40
CA LYS A 92 -3.92 -6.66 5.96
C LYS A 92 -2.84 -5.59 5.80
N ASN A 93 -1.59 -5.95 6.06
CA ASN A 93 -0.47 -5.04 5.89
C ASN A 93 -0.19 -4.79 4.40
N MET A 94 -0.34 -5.82 3.56
CA MET A 94 -0.26 -5.67 2.11
C MET A 94 -1.30 -4.69 1.57
N ILE A 95 -2.57 -4.82 1.96
CA ILE A 95 -3.65 -3.89 1.55
C ILE A 95 -3.33 -2.46 1.99
N THR A 96 -2.88 -2.29 3.24
CA THR A 96 -2.50 -0.96 3.74
C THR A 96 -1.32 -0.36 2.96
N GLY A 97 -0.32 -1.17 2.63
CA GLY A 97 0.82 -0.74 1.81
C GLY A 97 0.40 -0.39 0.39
N ALA A 98 -0.37 -1.27 -0.26
CA ALA A 98 -0.84 -1.05 -1.62
C ALA A 98 -1.70 0.21 -1.77
N ALA A 99 -2.53 0.53 -0.78
CA ALA A 99 -3.33 1.76 -0.77
C ALA A 99 -2.49 3.05 -0.73
N GLN A 100 -1.21 2.95 -0.38
CA GLN A 100 -0.28 4.08 -0.36
C GLN A 100 0.46 4.28 -1.69
N MET A 101 0.40 3.32 -2.62
CA MET A 101 1.21 3.32 -3.84
C MET A 101 0.60 4.16 -4.95
N ASP A 102 1.46 4.87 -5.68
CA ASP A 102 1.16 5.54 -6.94
C ASP A 102 1.47 4.65 -8.14
N GLY A 103 2.18 3.55 -7.90
CA GLY A 103 2.50 2.48 -8.82
C GLY A 103 3.13 1.32 -8.07
N ALA A 104 3.20 0.13 -8.66
CA ALA A 104 3.82 -1.01 -8.02
C ALA A 104 4.77 -1.77 -8.94
N ILE A 105 5.74 -2.47 -8.34
CA ILE A 105 6.59 -3.45 -9.00
C ILE A 105 6.04 -4.82 -8.60
N LEU A 106 5.48 -5.55 -9.56
CA LEU A 106 5.07 -6.93 -9.37
C LEU A 106 6.29 -7.83 -9.52
N VAL A 107 6.68 -8.49 -8.43
CA VAL A 107 7.84 -9.38 -8.42
C VAL A 107 7.37 -10.83 -8.58
N VAL A 108 7.79 -11.46 -9.66
CA VAL A 108 7.51 -12.87 -9.97
C VAL A 108 8.83 -13.60 -10.18
N ALA A 109 9.03 -14.74 -9.51
CA ALA A 109 10.20 -15.56 -9.74
C ALA A 109 10.06 -16.32 -11.06
N ALA A 110 11.07 -16.25 -11.92
CA ALA A 110 11.12 -16.99 -13.20
C ALA A 110 11.10 -18.51 -12.98
N THR A 111 11.56 -18.98 -11.81
CA THR A 111 11.56 -20.39 -11.41
C THR A 111 10.18 -20.96 -11.10
N ASP A 112 9.23 -20.11 -10.67
CA ASP A 112 7.97 -20.55 -10.08
C ASP A 112 6.73 -20.06 -10.87
N GLY A 113 6.88 -18.96 -11.62
CA GLY A 113 5.77 -18.30 -12.30
C GLY A 113 4.76 -17.61 -11.35
N PRO A 114 3.59 -17.23 -11.85
CA PRO A 114 2.53 -16.63 -11.04
C PRO A 114 1.95 -17.62 -10.02
N MET A 115 2.09 -17.32 -8.75
CA MET A 115 1.63 -18.13 -7.62
C MET A 115 0.32 -17.57 -7.01
N PRO A 116 -0.37 -18.28 -6.09
CA PRO A 116 -1.66 -17.81 -5.56
C PRO A 116 -1.64 -16.41 -4.97
N GLN A 117 -0.62 -16.04 -4.18
CA GLN A 117 -0.53 -14.68 -3.64
C GLN A 117 -0.19 -13.64 -4.72
N THR A 118 0.46 -14.03 -5.82
CA THR A 118 0.66 -13.14 -6.97
C THR A 118 -0.69 -12.67 -7.51
N ARG A 119 -1.63 -13.62 -7.73
CA ARG A 119 -3.01 -13.33 -8.18
C ARG A 119 -3.76 -12.45 -7.18
N GLU A 120 -3.71 -12.80 -5.90
CA GLU A 120 -4.37 -12.03 -4.83
C GLU A 120 -3.81 -10.60 -4.75
N HIS A 121 -2.48 -10.41 -4.87
CA HIS A 121 -1.86 -9.09 -4.81
C HIS A 121 -2.20 -8.22 -6.01
N VAL A 122 -2.27 -8.78 -7.22
CA VAL A 122 -2.69 -8.05 -8.43
C VAL A 122 -4.15 -7.60 -8.29
N LEU A 123 -5.03 -8.51 -7.86
CA LEU A 123 -6.44 -8.21 -7.59
C LEU A 123 -6.57 -7.07 -6.57
N LEU A 124 -5.89 -7.18 -5.42
CA LEU A 124 -5.96 -6.17 -4.37
C LEU A 124 -5.38 -4.82 -4.81
N ALA A 125 -4.26 -4.82 -5.55
CA ALA A 125 -3.70 -3.60 -6.13
C ALA A 125 -4.72 -2.89 -7.04
N ARG A 126 -5.43 -3.65 -7.88
CA ARG A 126 -6.51 -3.11 -8.72
C ARG A 126 -7.64 -2.51 -7.89
N GLN A 127 -8.07 -3.20 -6.84
CA GLN A 127 -9.18 -2.78 -5.97
C GLN A 127 -8.85 -1.53 -5.16
N VAL A 128 -7.65 -1.42 -4.59
CA VAL A 128 -7.23 -0.22 -3.85
C VAL A 128 -6.89 0.95 -4.78
N GLY A 129 -6.82 0.70 -6.09
CA GLY A 129 -6.67 1.74 -7.11
C GLY A 129 -5.23 2.06 -7.47
N VAL A 130 -4.30 1.12 -7.36
CA VAL A 130 -2.95 1.27 -7.93
C VAL A 130 -3.06 1.47 -9.44
N PRO A 131 -2.62 2.63 -9.98
CA PRO A 131 -2.95 2.98 -11.37
C PRO A 131 -2.10 2.24 -12.41
N ALA A 132 -0.89 1.84 -12.08
CA ALA A 132 0.04 1.19 -13.02
C ALA A 132 0.99 0.23 -12.31
N LEU A 133 1.41 -0.80 -13.03
CA LEU A 133 2.35 -1.82 -12.58
C LEU A 133 3.52 -1.92 -13.56
N VAL A 134 4.72 -2.26 -13.04
CA VAL A 134 5.87 -2.74 -13.80
C VAL A 134 6.21 -4.14 -13.27
N VAL A 135 6.60 -5.06 -14.12
CA VAL A 135 6.94 -6.42 -13.71
C VAL A 135 8.45 -6.58 -13.58
N ALA A 136 8.90 -7.07 -12.43
CA ALA A 136 10.26 -7.59 -12.24
C ALA A 136 10.20 -9.12 -12.27
N LEU A 137 10.62 -9.71 -13.38
CA LEU A 137 10.79 -11.17 -13.49
C LEU A 137 12.12 -11.54 -12.86
N ASN A 138 12.06 -11.97 -11.60
CA ASN A 138 13.23 -12.17 -10.74
C ASN A 138 13.76 -13.60 -10.78
N LYS A 139 14.98 -13.80 -10.28
CA LYS A 139 15.69 -15.10 -10.27
C LYS A 139 15.99 -15.64 -11.67
N CYS A 140 16.14 -14.78 -12.66
CA CYS A 140 16.49 -15.21 -14.03
C CYS A 140 17.89 -15.81 -14.14
N ASP A 141 18.76 -15.61 -13.14
CA ASP A 141 20.05 -16.29 -13.00
C ASP A 141 19.95 -17.78 -12.70
N MET A 142 18.79 -18.25 -12.25
CA MET A 142 18.52 -19.63 -11.87
C MET A 142 17.85 -20.46 -12.98
N VAL A 143 17.52 -19.84 -14.11
CA VAL A 143 16.83 -20.49 -15.25
C VAL A 143 17.70 -20.35 -16.48
N ASP A 144 18.20 -21.48 -16.98
CA ASP A 144 19.06 -21.52 -18.17
C ASP A 144 18.24 -21.60 -19.48
N ASP A 145 16.96 -21.97 -19.39
CA ASP A 145 16.08 -22.15 -20.54
C ASP A 145 15.29 -20.87 -20.82
N GLU A 146 15.61 -20.23 -21.92
CA GLU A 146 14.98 -18.98 -22.38
C GLU A 146 13.48 -19.17 -22.67
N GLU A 147 13.07 -20.34 -23.22
CA GLU A 147 11.66 -20.63 -23.54
C GLU A 147 10.81 -20.68 -22.25
N LEU A 148 11.37 -21.17 -21.15
CA LEU A 148 10.69 -21.16 -19.86
C LEU A 148 10.50 -19.74 -19.32
N ILE A 149 11.49 -18.87 -19.48
CA ILE A 149 11.38 -17.46 -19.06
C ILE A 149 10.29 -16.75 -19.87
N GLU A 150 10.25 -16.98 -21.19
CA GLU A 150 9.23 -16.43 -22.08
C GLU A 150 7.81 -16.94 -21.73
N LEU A 151 7.69 -18.22 -21.38
CA LEU A 151 6.42 -18.79 -20.94
C LEU A 151 5.91 -18.14 -19.66
N VAL A 152 6.78 -17.98 -18.67
CA VAL A 152 6.40 -17.30 -17.41
C VAL A 152 6.03 -15.83 -17.66
N GLU A 153 6.73 -15.14 -18.56
CA GLU A 153 6.36 -13.78 -18.95
C GLU A 153 4.98 -13.73 -19.57
N MET A 154 4.62 -14.67 -20.46
CA MET A 154 3.29 -14.79 -21.04
C MET A 154 2.20 -15.00 -19.97
N GLU A 155 2.43 -15.94 -19.04
CA GLU A 155 1.48 -16.21 -17.95
C GLU A 155 1.25 -14.97 -17.06
N VAL A 156 2.29 -14.18 -16.81
CA VAL A 156 2.17 -12.92 -16.04
C VAL A 156 1.34 -11.89 -16.82
N ARG A 157 1.55 -11.74 -18.14
CA ARG A 157 0.80 -10.83 -18.98
C ARG A 157 -0.68 -11.20 -19.06
N GLU A 158 -0.98 -12.50 -19.19
CA GLU A 158 -2.34 -13.03 -19.16
C GLU A 158 -3.02 -12.73 -17.81
N LEU A 159 -2.33 -13.00 -16.70
CA LEU A 159 -2.83 -12.68 -15.36
C LEU A 159 -3.14 -11.18 -15.20
N LEU A 160 -2.26 -10.30 -15.66
CA LEU A 160 -2.47 -8.86 -15.56
C LEU A 160 -3.68 -8.41 -16.38
N SER A 161 -3.87 -8.99 -17.57
CA SER A 161 -5.02 -8.71 -18.45
C SER A 161 -6.33 -9.21 -17.85
N GLU A 162 -6.33 -10.37 -17.16
CA GLU A 162 -7.48 -10.91 -16.43
C GLU A 162 -7.98 -9.92 -15.36
N TYR A 163 -7.07 -9.22 -14.68
CA TYR A 163 -7.41 -8.21 -13.66
C TYR A 163 -7.46 -6.76 -14.21
N GLU A 164 -7.72 -6.62 -15.50
CA GLU A 164 -7.92 -5.31 -16.17
C GLU A 164 -6.70 -4.36 -16.12
N PHE A 165 -5.50 -4.88 -15.98
CA PHE A 165 -4.29 -4.13 -16.31
C PHE A 165 -3.91 -4.37 -17.77
N PRO A 166 -3.26 -3.41 -18.46
CA PRO A 166 -2.89 -3.57 -19.89
C PRO A 166 -1.68 -4.52 -20.02
N GLY A 167 -1.88 -5.83 -19.80
CA GLY A 167 -0.83 -6.83 -19.69
C GLY A 167 0.15 -6.86 -20.85
N ASP A 168 -0.31 -6.60 -22.08
CA ASP A 168 0.55 -6.57 -23.29
C ASP A 168 1.49 -5.36 -23.31
N ASP A 169 1.07 -4.22 -22.74
CA ASP A 169 1.82 -2.96 -22.77
C ASP A 169 2.70 -2.75 -21.54
N ILE A 170 2.51 -3.55 -20.48
CA ILE A 170 3.26 -3.41 -19.23
C ILE A 170 4.74 -3.82 -19.43
N PRO A 171 5.70 -2.98 -19.00
CA PRO A 171 7.10 -3.35 -19.03
C PRO A 171 7.37 -4.58 -18.14
N VAL A 172 8.04 -5.57 -18.71
CA VAL A 172 8.57 -6.74 -17.98
C VAL A 172 10.07 -6.71 -18.08
N VAL A 173 10.75 -6.59 -16.94
CA VAL A 173 12.22 -6.53 -16.88
C VAL A 173 12.73 -7.79 -16.17
N ARG A 174 13.67 -8.48 -16.83
CA ARG A 174 14.30 -9.68 -16.30
C ARG A 174 15.44 -9.31 -15.38
N VAL A 175 15.36 -9.72 -14.12
CA VAL A 175 16.32 -9.33 -13.09
C VAL A 175 16.78 -10.55 -12.29
N ALA A 176 17.89 -10.40 -11.59
CA ALA A 176 18.34 -11.29 -10.54
C ALA A 176 18.77 -10.44 -9.34
N ALA A 177 17.85 -10.25 -8.42
CA ALA A 177 18.03 -9.32 -7.30
C ALA A 177 19.18 -9.71 -6.37
N PHE A 178 19.35 -11.01 -6.09
CA PHE A 178 20.41 -11.48 -5.20
C PHE A 178 21.83 -11.29 -5.76
N PRO A 179 22.15 -11.68 -7.00
CA PRO A 179 23.43 -11.32 -7.60
C PRO A 179 23.66 -9.82 -7.72
N ALA A 180 22.65 -9.03 -8.11
CA ALA A 180 22.76 -7.57 -8.19
C ALA A 180 23.10 -6.94 -6.83
N LEU A 181 22.45 -7.40 -5.74
CA LEU A 181 22.75 -6.97 -4.39
C LEU A 181 24.18 -7.27 -3.96
N ASN A 182 24.74 -8.38 -4.45
CA ASN A 182 26.12 -8.80 -4.19
C ASN A 182 27.16 -8.20 -5.16
N GLY A 183 26.76 -7.26 -6.00
CA GLY A 183 27.68 -6.49 -6.84
C GLY A 183 27.96 -7.09 -8.22
N ASP A 184 27.12 -8.01 -8.71
CA ASP A 184 27.20 -8.48 -10.10
C ASP A 184 26.79 -7.34 -11.05
N GLU A 185 27.72 -6.92 -11.91
CA GLU A 185 27.52 -5.77 -12.81
C GLU A 185 26.43 -6.03 -13.86
N LYS A 186 26.32 -7.26 -14.39
CA LYS A 186 25.30 -7.64 -15.38
C LYS A 186 23.92 -7.47 -14.77
N TRP A 187 23.70 -8.04 -13.60
CA TRP A 187 22.40 -8.01 -12.93
C TRP A 187 22.13 -6.65 -12.27
N GLY A 188 23.16 -5.90 -11.88
CA GLY A 188 23.03 -4.50 -11.47
C GLY A 188 22.51 -3.62 -12.61
N ALA A 189 22.96 -3.84 -13.84
CA ALA A 189 22.46 -3.12 -15.02
C ALA A 189 20.98 -3.39 -15.28
N THR A 190 20.49 -4.63 -15.09
CA THR A 190 19.05 -4.94 -15.26
C THR A 190 18.17 -4.33 -14.16
N VAL A 191 18.69 -4.14 -12.95
CA VAL A 191 17.98 -3.37 -11.89
C VAL A 191 17.89 -1.90 -12.25
N LEU A 192 18.91 -1.31 -12.89
CA LEU A 192 18.81 0.05 -13.43
C LEU A 192 17.77 0.15 -14.56
N GLU A 193 17.74 -0.83 -15.47
CA GLU A 193 16.70 -0.93 -16.51
C GLU A 193 15.29 -1.02 -15.90
N LEU A 194 15.10 -1.77 -14.82
CA LEU A 194 13.85 -1.80 -14.09
C LEU A 194 13.46 -0.41 -13.56
N MET A 195 14.42 0.34 -13.01
CA MET A 195 14.16 1.69 -12.52
C MET A 195 13.87 2.69 -13.65
N ASP A 196 14.51 2.54 -14.81
CA ASP A 196 14.19 3.33 -16.01
C ASP A 196 12.78 3.02 -16.53
N ALA A 197 12.34 1.75 -16.47
CA ALA A 197 10.97 1.35 -16.79
C ALA A 197 9.97 1.95 -15.79
N VAL A 198 10.27 1.95 -14.49
CA VAL A 198 9.45 2.59 -13.45
C VAL A 198 9.35 4.10 -13.68
N ASP A 199 10.48 4.78 -13.96
CA ASP A 199 10.51 6.22 -14.23
C ASP A 199 9.65 6.61 -15.44
N SER A 200 9.64 5.79 -16.48
CA SER A 200 8.96 6.08 -17.74
C SER A 200 7.50 5.65 -17.78
N TYR A 201 7.17 4.50 -17.19
CA TYR A 201 5.85 3.90 -17.30
C TYR A 201 4.88 4.29 -16.17
N ILE A 202 5.36 4.40 -14.92
CA ILE A 202 4.51 4.83 -13.82
C ILE A 202 4.19 6.32 -13.95
N PRO A 203 2.90 6.71 -14.00
CA PRO A 203 2.54 8.11 -14.16
C PRO A 203 2.98 8.95 -12.95
N THR A 204 3.36 10.20 -13.17
CA THR A 204 3.54 11.15 -12.08
C THR A 204 2.17 11.47 -11.50
N PRO A 205 1.92 11.19 -10.20
CA PRO A 205 0.61 11.35 -9.63
C PRO A 205 0.21 12.82 -9.49
N GLU A 206 -1.04 13.12 -9.77
CA GLU A 206 -1.65 14.39 -9.38
C GLU A 206 -1.91 14.40 -7.88
N ARG A 207 -1.65 15.53 -7.22
CA ARG A 207 -1.78 15.67 -5.76
C ARG A 207 -2.88 16.65 -5.42
N ASP A 208 -3.87 16.20 -4.67
CA ASP A 208 -5.00 16.99 -4.16
C ASP A 208 -4.57 17.91 -3.01
N THR A 209 -3.64 18.84 -3.27
CA THR A 209 -3.11 19.76 -2.25
C THR A 209 -4.09 20.84 -1.83
N ASP A 210 -5.05 21.17 -2.69
CA ASP A 210 -6.06 22.23 -2.44
C ASP A 210 -7.25 21.76 -1.60
N LYS A 211 -7.40 20.44 -1.41
CA LYS A 211 -8.44 19.87 -0.55
C LYS A 211 -8.07 19.98 0.94
N PRO A 212 -9.07 19.93 1.84
CA PRO A 212 -8.79 19.86 3.28
C PRO A 212 -7.90 18.67 3.64
N PHE A 213 -6.92 18.89 4.53
CA PHE A 213 -5.97 17.87 4.98
C PHE A 213 -6.67 16.62 5.52
N LEU A 214 -6.18 15.46 5.10
CA LEU A 214 -6.58 14.15 5.61
C LEU A 214 -5.41 13.17 5.51
N MET A 215 -5.10 12.48 6.62
CA MET A 215 -4.07 11.47 6.72
C MET A 215 -4.57 10.28 7.55
N PRO A 216 -4.71 9.07 6.98
CA PRO A 216 -4.96 7.85 7.74
C PRO A 216 -3.77 7.50 8.62
N VAL A 217 -4.04 7.05 9.86
CA VAL A 217 -2.99 6.61 10.79
C VAL A 217 -2.59 5.18 10.45
N GLU A 218 -1.30 4.98 10.16
CA GLU A 218 -0.72 3.68 9.87
C GLU A 218 -0.07 3.07 11.11
N ASP A 219 0.72 3.85 11.83
CA ASP A 219 1.38 3.41 13.05
C ASP A 219 1.50 4.55 14.07
N VAL A 220 1.72 4.19 15.34
CA VAL A 220 1.80 5.11 16.47
C VAL A 220 3.01 4.78 17.34
N PHE A 221 3.91 5.74 17.48
CA PHE A 221 5.13 5.61 18.26
C PHE A 221 5.19 6.63 19.39
N THR A 222 5.93 6.28 20.44
CA THR A 222 6.30 7.23 21.49
C THR A 222 7.79 7.49 21.42
N ILE A 223 8.17 8.76 21.30
CA ILE A 223 9.57 9.17 21.35
C ILE A 223 9.82 9.80 22.72
N THR A 224 10.71 9.20 23.51
CA THR A 224 11.09 9.70 24.84
C THR A 224 11.51 11.16 24.76
N GLY A 225 10.86 12.02 25.57
CA GLY A 225 11.13 13.47 25.63
C GLY A 225 10.55 14.29 24.50
N ARG A 226 9.90 13.69 23.48
CA ARG A 226 9.28 14.40 22.34
C ARG A 226 7.76 14.22 22.24
N GLY A 227 7.22 13.07 22.70
CA GLY A 227 5.80 12.77 22.71
C GLY A 227 5.39 11.71 21.70
N THR A 228 4.12 11.70 21.34
CA THR A 228 3.52 10.75 20.40
C THR A 228 3.76 11.19 18.96
N VAL A 229 4.24 10.27 18.14
CA VAL A 229 4.38 10.41 16.69
C VAL A 229 3.44 9.42 16.03
N ILE A 230 2.67 9.90 15.07
CA ILE A 230 1.84 9.07 14.20
C ILE A 230 2.43 9.09 12.79
N THR A 231 2.37 7.99 12.10
CA THR A 231 2.80 7.89 10.71
C THR A 231 1.63 7.59 9.79
N GLY A 232 1.75 8.01 8.56
CA GLY A 232 0.81 7.72 7.50
C GLY A 232 1.16 8.45 6.21
N ARG A 233 0.49 8.07 5.12
CA ARG A 233 0.51 8.83 3.87
C ARG A 233 -0.56 9.91 3.92
N ILE A 234 -0.21 11.13 3.62
CA ILE A 234 -1.20 12.21 3.44
C ILE A 234 -2.02 11.90 2.18
N GLU A 235 -3.31 11.63 2.37
CA GLU A 235 -4.23 11.30 1.28
C GLU A 235 -4.54 12.54 0.44
N ARG A 236 -4.76 13.68 1.10
CA ARG A 236 -5.05 14.98 0.48
C ARG A 236 -4.71 16.16 1.39
N GLY A 237 -4.58 17.33 0.79
CA GLY A 237 -4.31 18.59 1.49
C GLY A 237 -2.87 18.77 1.92
N ILE A 238 -2.69 19.75 2.76
CA ILE A 238 -1.40 20.15 3.34
C ILE A 238 -1.59 20.31 4.84
N VAL A 239 -0.59 19.88 5.63
CA VAL A 239 -0.51 20.13 7.08
C VAL A 239 0.79 20.82 7.43
N LYS A 240 0.73 21.87 8.24
CA LYS A 240 1.88 22.68 8.66
C LYS A 240 2.24 22.45 10.11
N VAL A 241 3.50 22.70 10.43
CA VAL A 241 3.93 22.78 11.83
C VAL A 241 3.17 23.91 12.55
N ASN A 242 2.72 23.64 13.77
CA ASN A 242 1.84 24.47 14.61
C ASN A 242 0.37 24.57 14.13
N GLU A 243 -0.05 23.79 13.17
CA GLU A 243 -1.45 23.69 12.76
C GLU A 243 -2.26 22.81 13.71
N GLU A 244 -3.52 23.19 13.98
CA GLU A 244 -4.47 22.37 14.72
C GLU A 244 -5.05 21.30 13.79
N VAL A 245 -5.10 20.07 14.29
CA VAL A 245 -5.70 18.91 13.60
C VAL A 245 -6.67 18.20 14.53
N GLU A 246 -7.53 17.38 13.95
CA GLU A 246 -8.51 16.58 14.68
C GLU A 246 -8.32 15.09 14.33
N ILE A 247 -8.32 14.23 15.35
CA ILE A 247 -8.21 12.78 15.23
C ILE A 247 -9.60 12.20 15.38
N ILE A 248 -10.07 11.42 14.40
CA ILE A 248 -11.41 10.84 14.33
C ILE A 248 -11.39 9.36 13.92
N GLY A 249 -12.53 8.70 14.13
CA GLY A 249 -12.75 7.30 13.73
C GLY A 249 -12.41 6.29 14.81
N ILE A 250 -12.91 5.06 14.66
CA ILE A 250 -12.81 3.93 15.60
C ILE A 250 -13.54 4.19 16.92
N ARG A 251 -13.49 5.41 17.43
CA ARG A 251 -14.17 5.85 18.67
C ARG A 251 -15.23 6.88 18.37
N ASP A 252 -16.21 6.97 19.27
CA ASP A 252 -17.30 7.97 19.17
C ASP A 252 -16.84 9.40 19.48
N THR A 253 -15.65 9.54 20.07
CA THR A 253 -15.10 10.85 20.46
C THR A 253 -13.97 11.27 19.54
N SER A 254 -13.94 12.54 19.15
CA SER A 254 -12.81 13.15 18.46
C SER A 254 -11.85 13.85 19.43
N GLN A 255 -10.60 14.01 19.02
CA GLN A 255 -9.58 14.71 19.79
C GLN A 255 -8.89 15.76 18.93
N LYS A 256 -8.88 17.00 19.36
CA LYS A 256 -8.10 18.08 18.76
C LYS A 256 -6.71 18.14 19.36
N THR A 257 -5.72 18.36 18.52
CA THR A 257 -4.31 18.49 18.91
C THR A 257 -3.57 19.41 17.95
N THR A 258 -2.32 19.75 18.27
CA THR A 258 -1.46 20.58 17.41
C THR A 258 -0.29 19.75 16.89
N VAL A 259 0.00 19.86 15.61
CA VAL A 259 1.20 19.28 14.99
C VAL A 259 2.40 20.11 15.38
N THR A 260 3.35 19.54 16.13
CA THR A 260 4.56 20.24 16.58
C THR A 260 5.78 19.93 15.73
N GLY A 261 5.69 18.99 14.83
CA GLY A 261 6.73 18.64 13.88
C GLY A 261 6.22 17.72 12.78
N VAL A 262 6.80 17.86 11.60
CA VAL A 262 6.57 17.00 10.44
C VAL A 262 7.91 16.44 10.01
N GLU A 263 8.00 15.12 9.85
CA GLU A 263 9.23 14.43 9.45
C GLU A 263 8.94 13.46 8.32
N MET A 264 9.86 13.37 7.36
CA MET A 264 9.85 12.34 6.30
C MET A 264 11.26 11.78 6.18
N PHE A 265 11.42 10.46 6.26
CA PHE A 265 12.73 9.78 6.22
C PHE A 265 13.79 10.41 7.13
N ARG A 266 13.40 10.72 8.39
CA ARG A 266 14.24 11.37 9.42
C ARG A 266 14.68 12.80 9.09
N LYS A 267 14.18 13.42 8.02
CA LYS A 267 14.39 14.82 7.67
C LYS A 267 13.20 15.66 8.14
N LEU A 268 13.45 16.91 8.53
CA LEU A 268 12.42 17.84 8.99
C LEU A 268 11.76 18.52 7.80
N LEU A 269 10.44 18.70 7.90
CA LEU A 269 9.65 19.49 6.97
C LEU A 269 8.94 20.62 7.73
N ASP A 270 8.73 21.77 7.06
CA ASP A 270 7.87 22.84 7.58
C ASP A 270 6.40 22.49 7.38
N GLU A 271 6.09 21.71 6.34
CA GLU A 271 4.76 21.21 6.00
C GLU A 271 4.82 19.84 5.32
N GLY A 272 3.79 19.01 5.50
CA GLY A 272 3.56 17.80 4.75
C GLY A 272 2.47 18.01 3.69
N GLN A 273 2.63 17.43 2.51
CA GLN A 273 1.71 17.57 1.38
C GLN A 273 1.11 16.24 0.96
N ALA A 274 -0.04 16.29 0.27
CA ALA A 274 -0.68 15.11 -0.31
C ALA A 274 0.30 14.20 -1.06
N GLY A 275 0.26 12.91 -0.77
CA GLY A 275 1.14 11.89 -1.32
C GLY A 275 2.40 11.61 -0.51
N GLU A 276 2.78 12.44 0.44
CA GLU A 276 3.97 12.22 1.27
C GLU A 276 3.69 11.27 2.44
N ASN A 277 4.60 10.33 2.70
CA ASN A 277 4.60 9.48 3.89
C ASN A 277 5.33 10.20 5.01
N VAL A 278 4.59 10.66 6.01
CA VAL A 278 5.13 11.52 7.06
C VAL A 278 4.89 10.97 8.47
N GLY A 279 5.76 11.37 9.37
CA GLY A 279 5.53 11.29 10.81
C GLY A 279 5.10 12.66 11.34
N LEU A 280 3.95 12.73 12.00
CA LEU A 280 3.43 13.92 12.66
C LEU A 280 3.67 13.80 14.16
N LEU A 281 4.38 14.76 14.74
CA LEU A 281 4.57 14.88 16.18
C LEU A 281 3.40 15.68 16.76
N LEU A 282 2.68 15.09 17.71
CA LEU A 282 1.45 15.66 18.27
C LEU A 282 1.65 16.19 19.69
N ARG A 283 1.09 17.35 19.98
CA ARG A 283 1.17 18.00 21.31
C ARG A 283 0.19 17.37 22.28
N GLY A 284 0.66 16.89 23.44
CA GLY A 284 -0.20 16.47 24.54
C GLY A 284 -1.06 15.22 24.25
N THR A 285 -0.85 14.56 23.12
CA THR A 285 -1.53 13.32 22.75
C THR A 285 -0.76 12.14 23.30
N LYS A 286 -1.42 11.25 24.01
CA LYS A 286 -0.81 10.00 24.49
C LYS A 286 -0.92 8.91 23.42
N ARG A 287 -0.06 7.88 23.52
CA ARG A 287 -0.10 6.76 22.59
C ARG A 287 -1.44 6.02 22.60
N GLU A 288 -2.06 5.89 23.79
CA GLU A 288 -3.37 5.25 23.99
C GLU A 288 -4.54 6.02 23.40
N ASP A 289 -4.37 7.31 23.06
CA ASP A 289 -5.43 8.14 22.49
C ASP A 289 -5.56 7.95 20.98
N VAL A 290 -4.55 7.38 20.33
CA VAL A 290 -4.50 7.18 18.87
C VAL A 290 -4.16 5.75 18.55
N GLU A 291 -4.85 5.19 17.56
CA GLU A 291 -4.60 3.86 17.06
C GLU A 291 -4.68 3.79 15.53
N ARG A 292 -4.07 2.75 14.96
CA ARG A 292 -4.15 2.47 13.52
C ARG A 292 -5.61 2.39 13.08
N GLY A 293 -5.92 3.03 11.96
CA GLY A 293 -7.27 3.11 11.41
C GLY A 293 -8.03 4.38 11.76
N MET A 294 -7.58 5.14 12.74
CA MET A 294 -8.04 6.52 12.91
C MET A 294 -7.52 7.39 11.77
N VAL A 295 -8.11 8.55 11.61
CA VAL A 295 -7.74 9.52 10.57
C VAL A 295 -7.49 10.87 11.21
N VAL A 296 -6.42 11.53 10.78
CA VAL A 296 -6.12 12.92 11.17
C VAL A 296 -6.59 13.85 10.07
N ILE A 297 -7.36 14.84 10.44
CA ILE A 297 -8.01 15.75 9.51
C ILE A 297 -7.81 17.23 9.90
N LYS A 298 -8.04 18.12 8.94
CA LYS A 298 -8.35 19.51 9.26
C LYS A 298 -9.66 19.54 10.05
N PRO A 299 -9.72 20.21 11.22
CA PRO A 299 -10.89 20.15 12.10
C PRO A 299 -12.22 20.40 11.38
N GLY A 300 -13.20 19.51 11.61
CA GLY A 300 -14.56 19.63 11.10
C GLY A 300 -14.76 19.36 9.61
N THR A 301 -13.79 18.78 8.91
CA THR A 301 -13.90 18.56 7.46
C THR A 301 -14.41 17.16 7.07
N THR A 302 -14.38 16.21 7.98
CA THR A 302 -14.86 14.84 7.78
C THR A 302 -15.42 14.33 9.10
N THR A 303 -16.37 13.39 9.05
CA THR A 303 -16.99 12.77 10.23
C THR A 303 -16.89 11.25 10.17
N PRO A 304 -16.84 10.56 11.32
CA PRO A 304 -16.95 9.11 11.36
C PRO A 304 -18.40 8.65 11.21
N HIS A 305 -18.60 7.53 10.53
CA HIS A 305 -19.91 6.95 10.23
C HIS A 305 -19.92 5.43 10.43
N THR A 306 -21.09 4.89 10.73
CA THR A 306 -21.32 3.45 10.90
C THR A 306 -22.18 2.85 9.80
N ASN A 307 -23.08 3.64 9.18
CA ASN A 307 -24.05 3.12 8.23
C ASN A 307 -23.88 3.78 6.86
N PHE A 308 -23.82 2.95 5.84
CA PHE A 308 -23.68 3.41 4.45
C PHE A 308 -24.31 2.43 3.46
N GLU A 309 -24.60 2.94 2.26
CA GLU A 309 -24.95 2.15 1.07
C GLU A 309 -23.70 2.04 0.20
N ALA A 310 -23.55 0.92 -0.47
CA ALA A 310 -22.39 0.62 -1.31
C ALA A 310 -22.74 -0.16 -2.56
N SER A 311 -22.02 0.14 -3.63
CA SER A 311 -21.98 -0.72 -4.83
C SER A 311 -20.80 -1.67 -4.70
N VAL A 312 -21.05 -2.96 -4.83
CA VAL A 312 -20.09 -4.02 -4.49
C VAL A 312 -20.06 -5.08 -5.59
N TYR A 313 -18.85 -5.53 -5.92
CA TYR A 313 -18.60 -6.73 -6.71
C TYR A 313 -18.16 -7.87 -5.79
N ILE A 314 -18.81 -9.02 -5.91
CA ILE A 314 -18.47 -10.25 -5.16
C ILE A 314 -17.64 -11.13 -6.06
N LEU A 315 -16.41 -11.42 -5.64
CA LEU A 315 -15.48 -12.24 -6.40
C LEU A 315 -16.02 -13.62 -6.67
N SER A 316 -15.85 -14.08 -7.90
CA SER A 316 -16.18 -15.43 -8.31
C SER A 316 -15.25 -16.47 -7.66
N LYS A 317 -15.60 -17.74 -7.80
CA LYS A 317 -14.77 -18.86 -7.32
C LYS A 317 -13.42 -18.89 -8.04
N GLU A 318 -13.41 -18.61 -9.33
CA GLU A 318 -12.25 -18.59 -10.20
C GLU A 318 -11.27 -17.49 -9.80
N GLU A 319 -11.79 -16.35 -9.31
CA GLU A 319 -11.02 -15.23 -8.78
C GLU A 319 -10.54 -15.45 -7.32
N GLY A 320 -10.76 -16.64 -6.77
CA GLY A 320 -10.38 -16.97 -5.38
C GLY A 320 -11.39 -16.51 -4.33
N GLY A 321 -12.55 -16.02 -4.74
CA GLY A 321 -13.65 -15.57 -3.89
C GLY A 321 -14.43 -16.69 -3.21
N ARG A 322 -15.70 -16.42 -2.93
CA ARG A 322 -16.62 -17.38 -2.31
C ARG A 322 -17.02 -18.49 -3.28
N HIS A 323 -17.41 -19.65 -2.72
CA HIS A 323 -17.97 -20.76 -3.46
C HIS A 323 -19.49 -20.88 -3.30
N THR A 324 -20.04 -20.13 -2.34
CA THR A 324 -21.47 -20.18 -1.97
C THR A 324 -22.06 -18.78 -1.89
N PRO A 325 -23.35 -18.61 -2.14
CA PRO A 325 -24.02 -17.33 -1.95
C PRO A 325 -23.99 -16.89 -0.48
N PHE A 326 -24.25 -15.62 -0.25
CA PHE A 326 -24.55 -15.10 1.08
C PHE A 326 -25.94 -14.43 1.09
N PHE A 327 -26.49 -14.29 2.30
CA PHE A 327 -27.83 -13.82 2.57
C PHE A 327 -27.79 -12.57 3.45
N ASN A 328 -28.95 -12.00 3.74
CA ASN A 328 -29.10 -10.94 4.74
C ASN A 328 -28.44 -11.32 6.07
N ASN A 329 -27.92 -10.33 6.78
CA ASN A 329 -27.16 -10.49 8.02
C ASN A 329 -25.79 -11.15 7.84
N TYR A 330 -25.25 -11.20 6.63
CA TYR A 330 -23.86 -11.57 6.39
C TYR A 330 -22.90 -10.62 7.12
N ARG A 331 -21.86 -11.14 7.76
CA ARG A 331 -20.97 -10.39 8.67
C ARG A 331 -19.50 -10.57 8.29
N PRO A 332 -19.04 -10.00 7.17
CA PRO A 332 -17.63 -10.00 6.80
C PRO A 332 -16.87 -8.87 7.47
N GLN A 333 -15.55 -8.81 7.20
CA GLN A 333 -14.69 -7.68 7.52
C GLN A 333 -14.60 -6.72 6.33
N PHE A 334 -14.80 -5.44 6.60
CA PHE A 334 -14.65 -4.35 5.64
C PHE A 334 -13.34 -3.64 5.88
N TYR A 335 -12.47 -3.61 4.88
CA TYR A 335 -11.15 -3.02 4.93
C TYR A 335 -11.19 -1.62 4.33
N PHE A 336 -11.04 -0.60 5.18
CA PHE A 336 -10.97 0.81 4.78
C PHE A 336 -9.59 1.36 5.12
N ARG A 337 -8.90 1.98 4.15
CA ARG A 337 -7.59 2.61 4.37
C ARG A 337 -6.64 1.69 5.16
N THR A 338 -6.39 2.00 6.44
CA THR A 338 -5.43 1.30 7.30
C THR A 338 -6.07 0.36 8.31
N THR A 339 -7.40 0.17 8.28
CA THR A 339 -8.13 -0.65 9.26
C THR A 339 -9.16 -1.57 8.62
N ASP A 340 -9.61 -2.54 9.40
CA ASP A 340 -10.73 -3.42 9.11
C ASP A 340 -11.76 -3.36 10.22
N VAL A 341 -13.03 -3.38 9.83
CA VAL A 341 -14.16 -3.38 10.77
C VAL A 341 -15.19 -4.40 10.31
N THR A 342 -15.73 -5.16 11.24
CA THR A 342 -16.86 -6.05 10.97
C THR A 342 -18.11 -5.22 10.69
N GLY A 343 -18.84 -5.58 9.62
CA GLY A 343 -20.11 -4.96 9.29
C GLY A 343 -21.20 -5.99 9.05
N VAL A 344 -22.44 -5.60 9.23
CA VAL A 344 -23.64 -6.39 8.94
C VAL A 344 -24.22 -5.92 7.61
N VAL A 345 -24.38 -6.84 6.68
CA VAL A 345 -24.93 -6.57 5.34
C VAL A 345 -26.44 -6.72 5.35
N THR A 346 -27.13 -5.75 4.77
CA THR A 346 -28.55 -5.81 4.42
C THR A 346 -28.68 -5.69 2.90
N LEU A 347 -29.31 -6.68 2.28
CA LEU A 347 -29.55 -6.72 0.84
C LEU A 347 -30.76 -5.85 0.46
N PRO A 348 -30.83 -5.35 -0.78
CA PRO A 348 -31.97 -4.61 -1.27
C PRO A 348 -33.26 -5.41 -1.19
N GLU A 349 -34.40 -4.72 -1.06
CA GLU A 349 -35.73 -5.35 -1.06
C GLU A 349 -35.93 -6.19 -2.34
N GLY A 350 -36.36 -7.44 -2.17
CA GLY A 350 -36.53 -8.40 -3.28
C GLY A 350 -35.28 -9.21 -3.63
N THR A 351 -34.13 -8.94 -3.02
CA THR A 351 -32.91 -9.74 -3.18
C THR A 351 -32.78 -10.71 -2.01
N GLU A 352 -32.95 -12.00 -2.27
CA GLU A 352 -32.83 -13.03 -1.22
C GLU A 352 -31.37 -13.40 -0.93
N MET A 353 -30.54 -13.45 -1.98
CA MET A 353 -29.13 -13.85 -1.89
C MET A 353 -28.29 -13.13 -2.95
N VAL A 354 -26.98 -13.13 -2.73
CA VAL A 354 -25.97 -12.66 -3.69
C VAL A 354 -25.02 -13.80 -4.01
N MET A 355 -24.80 -14.04 -5.30
CA MET A 355 -23.94 -15.10 -5.82
C MET A 355 -22.49 -14.59 -5.99
N PRO A 356 -21.49 -15.50 -5.90
CA PRO A 356 -20.16 -15.20 -6.41
C PRO A 356 -20.20 -14.76 -7.88
N GLY A 357 -19.52 -13.66 -8.21
CA GLY A 357 -19.55 -13.04 -9.55
C GLY A 357 -20.59 -11.92 -9.71
N ASP A 358 -21.47 -11.71 -8.74
CA ASP A 358 -22.50 -10.66 -8.83
C ASP A 358 -21.98 -9.27 -8.51
N ASN A 359 -22.53 -8.28 -9.24
CA ASN A 359 -22.54 -6.88 -8.82
C ASN A 359 -23.84 -6.58 -8.08
N THR A 360 -23.76 -5.96 -6.92
CA THR A 360 -24.93 -5.66 -6.12
C THR A 360 -24.80 -4.35 -5.36
N GLU A 361 -25.93 -3.72 -5.08
CA GLU A 361 -26.03 -2.67 -4.06
C GLU A 361 -26.34 -3.33 -2.72
N MET A 362 -25.77 -2.78 -1.63
CA MET A 362 -26.08 -3.25 -0.29
C MET A 362 -25.99 -2.12 0.74
N SER A 363 -26.72 -2.26 1.83
CA SER A 363 -26.56 -1.42 3.01
C SER A 363 -25.67 -2.15 4.02
N VAL A 364 -24.80 -1.40 4.67
CA VAL A 364 -23.84 -1.94 5.66
C VAL A 364 -23.93 -1.14 6.94
N GLU A 365 -23.98 -1.87 8.07
CA GLU A 365 -23.84 -1.31 9.41
C GLU A 365 -22.56 -1.85 10.06
N LEU A 366 -21.59 -0.95 10.27
CA LEU A 366 -20.32 -1.28 10.92
C LEU A 366 -20.46 -1.30 12.44
N ILE A 367 -19.69 -2.17 13.11
CA ILE A 367 -19.67 -2.26 14.58
C ILE A 367 -18.89 -1.11 15.24
N GLN A 368 -18.11 -0.35 14.47
CA GLN A 368 -17.34 0.82 14.93
C GLN A 368 -17.39 1.91 13.86
N PRO A 369 -17.36 3.20 14.26
CA PRO A 369 -17.40 4.31 13.31
C PRO A 369 -16.07 4.43 12.56
N ILE A 370 -16.14 4.68 11.26
CA ILE A 370 -15.00 4.91 10.37
C ILE A 370 -15.13 6.28 9.73
N ALA A 371 -14.04 7.03 9.66
CA ALA A 371 -13.98 8.24 8.86
C ALA A 371 -14.18 7.88 7.39
N MET A 372 -15.35 8.21 6.83
CA MET A 372 -15.71 7.87 5.45
C MET A 372 -16.35 9.03 4.71
N GLU A 373 -16.28 8.91 3.39
CA GLU A 373 -16.88 9.83 2.43
C GLU A 373 -17.46 9.01 1.27
N GLU A 374 -18.41 9.59 0.54
CA GLU A 374 -18.93 8.97 -0.67
C GLU A 374 -17.78 8.78 -1.69
N GLY A 375 -17.76 7.65 -2.35
CA GLY A 375 -16.69 7.25 -3.26
C GLY A 375 -15.53 6.49 -2.60
N LEU A 376 -15.45 6.42 -1.25
CA LEU A 376 -14.41 5.67 -0.56
C LEU A 376 -14.48 4.19 -0.93
N ARG A 377 -13.37 3.63 -1.38
CA ARG A 377 -13.24 2.21 -1.76
C ARG A 377 -12.92 1.36 -0.54
N PHE A 378 -13.35 0.11 -0.59
CA PHE A 378 -13.05 -0.89 0.44
C PHE A 378 -12.98 -2.30 -0.15
N ALA A 379 -12.27 -3.18 0.55
CA ALA A 379 -12.29 -4.61 0.29
C ALA A 379 -13.15 -5.34 1.33
N ILE A 380 -13.76 -6.46 0.93
CA ILE A 380 -14.52 -7.34 1.81
C ILE A 380 -13.75 -8.64 1.97
N ARG A 381 -13.55 -9.06 3.22
CA ARG A 381 -12.82 -10.30 3.52
C ARG A 381 -13.59 -11.20 4.47
N GLU A 382 -13.43 -12.50 4.28
CA GLU A 382 -13.99 -13.55 5.12
C GLU A 382 -13.01 -14.73 5.21
N GLY A 383 -12.78 -15.24 6.43
CA GLY A 383 -11.93 -16.42 6.62
C GLY A 383 -10.53 -16.33 6.02
N GLY A 384 -9.94 -15.12 6.04
CA GLY A 384 -8.59 -14.87 5.49
C GLY A 384 -8.54 -14.66 3.97
N ARG A 385 -9.70 -14.63 3.27
CA ARG A 385 -9.78 -14.44 1.81
C ARG A 385 -10.48 -13.14 1.47
N THR A 386 -10.05 -12.50 0.40
CA THR A 386 -10.81 -11.40 -0.22
C THR A 386 -11.98 -12.01 -0.99
N VAL A 387 -13.19 -11.56 -0.64
CA VAL A 387 -14.43 -12.10 -1.22
C VAL A 387 -15.21 -11.05 -2.01
N GLY A 388 -14.79 -9.81 -1.96
CA GLY A 388 -15.42 -8.75 -2.73
C GLY A 388 -14.70 -7.41 -2.55
N ALA A 389 -15.13 -6.44 -3.33
CA ALA A 389 -14.72 -5.05 -3.23
C ALA A 389 -15.87 -4.13 -3.57
N GLY A 390 -15.83 -2.92 -3.05
CA GLY A 390 -16.88 -1.95 -3.31
C GLY A 390 -16.45 -0.52 -3.04
N ARG A 391 -17.39 0.36 -3.25
CA ARG A 391 -17.26 1.78 -2.91
C ARG A 391 -18.53 2.27 -2.20
N VAL A 392 -18.34 3.19 -1.29
CA VAL A 392 -19.45 3.88 -0.61
C VAL A 392 -20.18 4.74 -1.63
N THR A 393 -21.49 4.52 -1.79
CA THR A 393 -22.34 5.30 -2.69
C THR A 393 -23.12 6.39 -1.94
N LYS A 394 -23.43 6.11 -0.65
CA LYS A 394 -24.16 7.05 0.18
C LYS A 394 -23.92 6.75 1.66
N ILE A 395 -23.77 7.80 2.45
CA ILE A 395 -23.68 7.72 3.91
C ILE A 395 -25.09 7.91 4.48
N THR A 396 -25.51 7.00 5.38
CA THR A 396 -26.86 7.00 5.95
C THR A 396 -26.90 7.34 7.45
N LYS A 397 -25.79 7.13 8.17
CA LYS A 397 -25.64 7.52 9.59
C LYS A 397 -24.17 7.67 9.98
#